data_4d6bba12d006c27de76e33413d8c8937
#
_entry.id   4d6bba12d006c27de76e33413d8c8937
#
_cell.length_a   1.000
_cell.length_b   1.000
_cell.length_c   1.000
_cell.angle_alpha   90.00
_cell.angle_beta   90.00
_cell.angle_gamma   90.00
#
_symmetry.space_group_name_H-M   'P 1'
#
loop_
_entity.id
_entity.type
_entity.pdbx_description
1 polymer ?
#
loop_
_entity_poly.entity_id
_entity_poly.type
_entity_poly.pdbx_seq_one_letter_code
_entity_poly.pdbx_strand_id
1 'polypeptide(L)'
;MKRIFLLLILNLLIAGYGRAQKSCLQRRGNATQLIINDTPYLILGGELGNSSAANTQDIERIFPKLQKMGLNTVLVPAYWDLLEPVEGDFDFTLTDKVLEQARKYNLKVVFLWFGAWKNSTSCYAPLWFKENDKKYPRAHTESGKPLEIASAFSDEVLQADQRAFTQWLKHIAAADRD
;
A
#
# COMPACT_ATOMS: atom_id res chain seq x y z
N MET A 1 -40.88 -0.33 -31.48
CA MET A 1 -40.72 -1.46 -30.51
C MET A 1 -39.41 -2.25 -30.68
N LYS A 2 -39.04 -2.72 -31.88
CA LYS A 2 -37.78 -3.51 -32.08
C LYS A 2 -36.48 -2.76 -31.67
N ARG A 3 -36.37 -1.42 -31.90
CA ARG A 3 -35.19 -0.63 -31.52
C ARG A 3 -35.04 -0.42 -30.01
N ILE A 4 -36.16 -0.31 -29.28
CA ILE A 4 -36.15 -0.18 -27.80
C ILE A 4 -35.77 -1.52 -27.15
N PHE A 5 -36.22 -2.63 -27.72
CA PHE A 5 -35.85 -3.97 -27.25
C PHE A 5 -34.36 -4.27 -27.46
N LEU A 6 -33.77 -3.81 -28.58
CA LEU A 6 -32.32 -3.95 -28.86
C LEU A 6 -31.46 -3.14 -27.89
N LEU A 7 -31.90 -1.91 -27.52
CA LEU A 7 -31.23 -1.06 -26.53
C LEU A 7 -31.29 -1.64 -25.12
N LEU A 8 -32.40 -2.28 -24.74
CA LEU A 8 -32.53 -2.98 -23.45
C LEU A 8 -31.63 -4.21 -23.37
N ILE A 9 -31.51 -5.00 -24.42
CA ILE A 9 -30.61 -6.16 -24.49
C ILE A 9 -29.14 -5.69 -24.43
N LEU A 10 -28.79 -4.59 -25.11
CA LEU A 10 -27.42 -4.05 -25.09
C LEU A 10 -27.05 -3.55 -23.67
N ASN A 11 -27.97 -2.93 -22.93
CA ASN A 11 -27.73 -2.51 -21.55
C ASN A 11 -27.61 -3.70 -20.57
N LEU A 12 -28.35 -4.80 -20.78
CA LEU A 12 -28.21 -6.03 -20.01
C LEU A 12 -26.86 -6.72 -20.24
N LEU A 13 -26.31 -6.64 -21.47
CA LEU A 13 -25.00 -7.22 -21.79
C LEU A 13 -23.83 -6.40 -21.18
N ILE A 14 -24.01 -5.06 -21.03
CA ILE A 14 -23.00 -4.18 -20.44
C ILE A 14 -23.00 -4.29 -18.90
N ALA A 15 -24.14 -4.56 -18.26
CA ALA A 15 -24.23 -4.75 -16.81
C ALA A 15 -23.54 -6.02 -16.27
N GLY A 16 -23.11 -6.93 -17.15
CA GLY A 16 -22.43 -8.18 -16.77
C GLY A 16 -20.91 -8.07 -16.53
N TYR A 17 -20.27 -6.95 -16.86
CA TYR A 17 -18.80 -6.83 -16.83
C TYR A 17 -18.20 -6.13 -15.61
N GLY A 18 -19.01 -5.80 -14.62
CA GLY A 18 -18.55 -5.15 -13.40
C GLY A 18 -18.43 -6.11 -12.20
N ARG A 19 -17.86 -7.31 -12.35
CA ARG A 19 -17.48 -8.11 -11.18
C ARG A 19 -16.17 -7.56 -10.64
N ALA A 20 -16.28 -6.79 -9.55
CA ALA A 20 -15.11 -6.48 -8.74
C ALA A 20 -14.39 -7.80 -8.39
N GLN A 21 -13.12 -7.87 -8.67
CA GLN A 21 -12.23 -9.00 -8.41
C GLN A 21 -12.26 -9.31 -6.90
N LYS A 22 -12.99 -10.33 -6.49
CA LYS A 22 -13.06 -10.73 -5.08
C LYS A 22 -11.92 -11.69 -4.78
N SER A 23 -10.90 -11.18 -4.09
CA SER A 23 -9.95 -12.03 -3.38
C SER A 23 -10.59 -12.56 -2.11
N CYS A 24 -10.48 -13.86 -1.85
CA CYS A 24 -11.02 -14.47 -0.63
C CYS A 24 -10.16 -15.65 -0.17
N LEU A 25 -10.33 -16.02 1.10
CA LEU A 25 -9.80 -17.28 1.61
C LEU A 25 -10.89 -18.36 1.49
N GLN A 26 -10.57 -19.46 0.85
CA GLN A 26 -11.49 -20.58 0.66
C GLN A 26 -10.91 -21.87 1.22
N ARG A 27 -11.68 -22.59 2.04
CA ARG A 27 -11.29 -23.92 2.51
C ARG A 27 -11.49 -24.94 1.38
N ARG A 28 -10.44 -25.70 1.07
CA ARG A 28 -10.46 -26.82 0.12
C ARG A 28 -9.81 -28.04 0.77
N GLY A 29 -10.64 -29.02 1.13
CA GLY A 29 -10.18 -30.17 1.91
C GLY A 29 -9.58 -29.76 3.26
N ASN A 30 -8.35 -30.10 3.51
CA ASN A 30 -7.62 -29.79 4.75
C ASN A 30 -6.83 -28.48 4.70
N ALA A 31 -6.84 -27.73 3.57
CA ALA A 31 -6.11 -26.50 3.39
C ALA A 31 -7.04 -25.31 3.21
N THR A 32 -6.60 -24.11 3.66
CA THR A 32 -7.20 -22.83 3.30
C THR A 32 -6.35 -22.18 2.23
N GLN A 33 -6.94 -21.83 1.09
CA GLN A 33 -6.26 -21.26 -0.06
C GLN A 33 -6.70 -19.81 -0.28
N LEU A 34 -5.75 -18.96 -0.68
CA LEU A 34 -6.06 -17.65 -1.24
C LEU A 34 -6.59 -17.84 -2.67
N ILE A 35 -7.76 -17.30 -2.93
CA ILE A 35 -8.38 -17.30 -4.25
C ILE A 35 -8.34 -15.88 -4.81
N ILE A 36 -7.79 -15.73 -6.00
CA ILE A 36 -7.79 -14.47 -6.77
C ILE A 36 -8.41 -14.78 -8.13
N ASN A 37 -9.46 -14.07 -8.52
CA ASN A 37 -10.20 -14.31 -9.77
C ASN A 37 -10.66 -15.77 -9.92
N ASP A 38 -11.28 -16.30 -8.88
CA ASP A 38 -11.79 -17.68 -8.80
C ASP A 38 -10.69 -18.78 -8.95
N THR A 39 -9.42 -18.39 -8.95
CA THR A 39 -8.27 -19.30 -9.10
C THR A 39 -7.43 -19.34 -7.83
N PRO A 40 -7.01 -20.54 -7.37
CA PRO A 40 -6.05 -20.66 -6.26
C PRO A 40 -4.75 -19.91 -6.58
N TYR A 41 -4.32 -19.05 -5.65
CA TYR A 41 -3.12 -18.25 -5.80
C TYR A 41 -2.08 -18.66 -4.75
N LEU A 42 -0.97 -19.23 -5.21
CA LEU A 42 0.19 -19.51 -4.37
C LEU A 42 1.11 -18.29 -4.39
N ILE A 43 1.31 -17.68 -3.24
CA ILE A 43 2.23 -16.54 -3.11
C ILE A 43 3.67 -17.04 -3.23
N LEU A 44 4.35 -16.59 -4.29
CA LEU A 44 5.81 -16.69 -4.45
C LEU A 44 6.34 -15.27 -4.29
N GLY A 45 6.54 -14.85 -3.04
CA GLY A 45 6.78 -13.46 -2.69
C GLY A 45 8.23 -13.18 -2.30
N GLY A 46 8.60 -11.90 -2.44
CA GLY A 46 9.84 -11.35 -1.92
C GLY A 46 9.58 -9.98 -1.29
N GLU A 47 10.29 -9.68 -0.21
CA GLU A 47 10.25 -8.37 0.45
C GLU A 47 11.41 -7.51 -0.01
N LEU A 48 11.11 -6.25 -0.39
CA LEU A 48 12.14 -5.26 -0.68
C LEU A 48 12.80 -4.76 0.60
N GLY A 49 14.09 -4.47 0.54
CA GLY A 49 14.79 -3.82 1.65
C GLY A 49 14.21 -2.42 1.95
N ASN A 50 14.40 -1.97 3.18
CA ASN A 50 13.76 -0.76 3.74
C ASN A 50 13.88 0.51 2.88
N SER A 51 14.92 0.65 2.05
CA SER A 51 15.13 1.83 1.20
C SER A 51 15.02 1.53 -0.30
N SER A 52 14.61 0.31 -0.67
CA SER A 52 14.68 -0.14 -2.07
C SER A 52 13.59 0.43 -2.98
N ALA A 53 12.57 1.08 -2.42
CA ALA A 53 11.48 1.73 -3.15
C ALA A 53 11.39 3.23 -2.84
N ALA A 54 12.49 3.84 -2.36
CA ALA A 54 12.53 5.25 -1.97
C ALA A 54 12.72 6.23 -3.15
N ASN A 55 12.91 5.73 -4.38
CA ASN A 55 12.95 6.52 -5.60
C ASN A 55 12.48 5.70 -6.81
N THR A 56 12.06 6.40 -7.86
CA THR A 56 11.47 5.79 -9.06
C THR A 56 12.48 4.95 -9.85
N GLN A 57 13.75 5.34 -9.87
CA GLN A 57 14.82 4.65 -10.61
C GLN A 57 15.08 3.26 -10.02
N ASP A 58 15.12 3.14 -8.71
CA ASP A 58 15.29 1.84 -8.05
C ASP A 58 14.08 0.93 -8.28
N ILE A 59 12.87 1.46 -8.21
CA ILE A 59 11.64 0.70 -8.51
C ILE A 59 11.73 0.13 -9.94
N GLU A 60 12.04 0.97 -10.94
CA GLU A 60 12.17 0.56 -12.33
C GLU A 60 13.28 -0.50 -12.55
N ARG A 61 14.36 -0.41 -11.81
CA ARG A 61 15.51 -1.33 -11.89
C ARG A 61 15.25 -2.67 -11.22
N ILE A 62 14.44 -2.70 -10.14
CA ILE A 62 14.22 -3.88 -9.31
C ILE A 62 13.12 -4.78 -9.87
N PHE A 63 11.97 -4.24 -10.26
CA PHE A 63 10.80 -5.00 -10.65
C PHE A 63 11.04 -6.02 -11.78
N PRO A 64 11.77 -5.72 -12.88
CA PRO A 64 12.10 -6.73 -13.88
C PRO A 64 12.96 -7.88 -13.34
N LYS A 65 13.74 -7.65 -12.29
CA LYS A 65 14.54 -8.71 -11.66
C LYS A 65 13.66 -9.66 -10.85
N LEU A 66 12.66 -9.11 -10.13
CA LEU A 66 11.70 -9.91 -9.36
C LEU A 66 10.93 -10.87 -10.28
N GLN A 67 10.47 -10.36 -11.44
CA GLN A 67 9.80 -11.20 -12.44
C GLN A 67 10.75 -12.31 -12.97
N LYS A 68 12.01 -11.97 -13.28
CA LYS A 68 13.01 -12.96 -13.73
C LYS A 68 13.32 -14.03 -12.68
N MET A 69 13.16 -13.71 -11.40
CA MET A 69 13.30 -14.67 -10.29
C MET A 69 12.08 -15.59 -10.16
N GLY A 70 11.03 -15.40 -10.96
CA GLY A 70 9.80 -16.19 -10.89
C GLY A 70 8.87 -15.78 -9.74
N LEU A 71 9.05 -14.60 -9.16
CA LEU A 71 8.13 -14.08 -8.15
C LEU A 71 6.82 -13.63 -8.80
N ASN A 72 5.72 -13.77 -8.07
CA ASN A 72 4.40 -13.27 -8.46
C ASN A 72 3.86 -12.21 -7.50
N THR A 73 4.53 -12.02 -6.37
CA THR A 73 4.14 -11.07 -5.32
C THR A 73 5.38 -10.36 -4.79
N VAL A 74 5.23 -9.07 -4.48
CA VAL A 74 6.29 -8.26 -3.86
C VAL A 74 5.74 -7.47 -2.67
N LEU A 75 6.47 -7.48 -1.55
CA LEU A 75 6.20 -6.64 -0.40
C LEU A 75 7.04 -5.36 -0.55
N VAL A 76 6.39 -4.21 -0.58
CA VAL A 76 7.02 -2.92 -0.91
C VAL A 76 6.81 -1.91 0.22
N PRO A 77 7.87 -1.30 0.76
CA PRO A 77 7.73 -0.21 1.72
C PRO A 77 7.00 1.00 1.14
N ALA A 78 6.11 1.59 1.92
CA ALA A 78 5.49 2.88 1.67
C ALA A 78 5.89 3.83 2.81
N TYR A 79 6.55 4.93 2.48
CA TYR A 79 7.22 5.80 3.43
C TYR A 79 6.39 7.05 3.69
N TRP A 80 5.98 7.28 4.93
CA TRP A 80 5.16 8.44 5.27
C TRP A 80 5.89 9.77 4.98
N ASP A 81 7.18 9.87 5.31
CA ASP A 81 7.99 11.06 5.10
C ASP A 81 8.13 11.46 3.61
N LEU A 82 8.14 10.49 2.70
CA LEU A 82 8.14 10.73 1.26
C LEU A 82 6.74 10.98 0.70
N LEU A 83 5.72 10.49 1.39
CA LEU A 83 4.32 10.54 0.98
C LEU A 83 3.64 11.84 1.41
N GLU A 84 4.03 12.42 2.57
CA GLU A 84 3.52 13.68 3.11
C GLU A 84 4.70 14.56 3.57
N PRO A 85 5.57 15.03 2.64
CA PRO A 85 6.76 15.81 2.98
C PRO A 85 6.41 17.14 3.66
N VAL A 86 5.24 17.71 3.39
CA VAL A 86 4.66 18.88 4.05
C VAL A 86 3.30 18.48 4.62
N GLU A 87 2.95 18.95 5.83
CA GLU A 87 1.68 18.58 6.50
C GLU A 87 0.47 18.87 5.59
N GLY A 88 -0.26 17.84 5.22
CA GLY A 88 -1.46 17.91 4.37
C GLY A 88 -1.19 17.93 2.87
N ASP A 89 0.05 17.99 2.43
CA ASP A 89 0.44 17.92 1.01
C ASP A 89 1.03 16.54 0.68
N PHE A 90 0.36 15.81 -0.22
CA PHE A 90 0.65 14.41 -0.50
C PHE A 90 1.26 14.21 -1.87
N ASP A 91 2.39 13.52 -1.92
CA ASP A 91 3.05 13.04 -3.14
C ASP A 91 2.88 11.52 -3.29
N PHE A 92 2.09 11.10 -4.27
CA PHE A 92 1.83 9.69 -4.56
C PHE A 92 2.70 9.13 -5.68
N THR A 93 3.69 9.88 -6.15
CA THR A 93 4.56 9.50 -7.30
C THR A 93 5.18 8.12 -7.13
N LEU A 94 5.71 7.80 -5.95
CA LEU A 94 6.32 6.49 -5.69
C LEU A 94 5.28 5.37 -5.67
N THR A 95 4.11 5.62 -5.09
CA THR A 95 3.00 4.65 -5.08
C THR A 95 2.54 4.33 -6.50
N ASP A 96 2.32 5.36 -7.32
CA ASP A 96 1.90 5.22 -8.71
C ASP A 96 2.96 4.48 -9.53
N LYS A 97 4.24 4.76 -9.30
CA LYS A 97 5.33 4.05 -9.96
C LYS A 97 5.38 2.58 -9.56
N VAL A 98 5.15 2.24 -8.30
CA VAL A 98 5.06 0.85 -7.85
C VAL A 98 3.90 0.12 -8.54
N LEU A 99 2.71 0.73 -8.59
CA LEU A 99 1.53 0.15 -9.25
C LEU A 99 1.76 -0.03 -10.75
N GLU A 100 2.34 0.97 -11.43
CA GLU A 100 2.72 0.90 -12.85
C GLU A 100 3.64 -0.29 -13.13
N GLN A 101 4.73 -0.42 -12.36
CA GLN A 101 5.71 -1.48 -12.55
C GLN A 101 5.15 -2.85 -12.17
N ALA A 102 4.32 -2.92 -11.15
CA ALA A 102 3.64 -4.16 -10.75
C ALA A 102 2.74 -4.69 -11.89
N ARG A 103 1.93 -3.84 -12.51
CA ARG A 103 1.11 -4.20 -13.67
C ARG A 103 1.98 -4.62 -14.85
N LYS A 104 3.01 -3.84 -15.17
CA LYS A 104 3.94 -4.11 -16.28
C LYS A 104 4.60 -5.49 -16.18
N TYR A 105 4.94 -5.92 -14.96
CA TYR A 105 5.65 -7.18 -14.72
C TYR A 105 4.75 -8.28 -14.13
N ASN A 106 3.43 -8.07 -14.10
CA ASN A 106 2.43 -9.01 -13.58
C ASN A 106 2.75 -9.49 -12.15
N LEU A 107 3.09 -8.55 -11.28
CA LEU A 107 3.34 -8.77 -9.85
C LEU A 107 2.16 -8.25 -9.04
N LYS A 108 1.73 -8.99 -8.02
CA LYS A 108 0.85 -8.47 -6.98
C LYS A 108 1.67 -7.75 -5.92
N VAL A 109 1.12 -6.67 -5.37
CA VAL A 109 1.80 -5.84 -4.37
C VAL A 109 1.14 -6.02 -3.01
N VAL A 110 1.98 -6.17 -1.99
CA VAL A 110 1.62 -5.99 -0.59
C VAL A 110 2.41 -4.80 -0.09
N PHE A 111 1.74 -3.70 0.18
CA PHE A 111 2.41 -2.54 0.74
C PHE A 111 2.65 -2.70 2.25
N LEU A 112 3.82 -2.26 2.68
CA LEU A 112 4.23 -2.21 4.09
C LEU A 112 4.25 -0.73 4.51
N TRP A 113 3.30 -0.32 5.34
CA TRP A 113 3.25 1.05 5.84
C TRP A 113 4.38 1.33 6.82
N PHE A 114 5.26 2.26 6.45
CA PHE A 114 6.32 2.78 7.29
C PHE A 114 5.90 4.17 7.77
N GLY A 115 5.23 4.22 8.92
CA GLY A 115 4.67 5.43 9.53
C GLY A 115 5.48 5.94 10.72
N ALA A 116 4.79 6.36 11.76
CA ALA A 116 5.39 6.92 12.97
C ALA A 116 6.34 5.95 13.69
N TRP A 117 6.14 4.65 13.49
CA TRP A 117 7.02 3.61 14.00
C TRP A 117 7.00 2.39 13.07
N LYS A 118 8.16 1.87 12.73
CA LYS A 118 8.29 0.65 11.93
C LYS A 118 8.75 -0.52 12.80
N ASN A 119 9.96 -0.47 13.33
CA ASN A 119 10.51 -1.46 14.26
C ASN A 119 11.69 -0.86 15.02
N SER A 120 12.01 -1.41 16.20
CA SER A 120 13.06 -0.90 17.07
C SER A 120 12.92 0.63 17.26
N THR A 121 13.88 1.44 16.79
CA THR A 121 13.86 2.90 16.85
C THR A 121 13.59 3.56 15.50
N SER A 122 13.26 2.79 14.45
CA SER A 122 13.03 3.33 13.11
C SER A 122 11.70 4.06 13.01
N CYS A 123 11.76 5.31 12.58
CA CYS A 123 10.63 6.21 12.39
C CYS A 123 10.68 6.80 10.98
N TYR A 124 9.59 6.65 10.23
CA TYR A 124 9.40 7.20 8.88
C TYR A 124 8.39 8.35 8.85
N ALA A 125 8.13 8.96 10.01
CA ALA A 125 7.32 10.17 10.08
C ALA A 125 8.06 11.35 9.42
N PRO A 126 7.33 12.28 8.79
CA PRO A 126 7.89 13.46 8.15
C PRO A 126 8.63 14.39 9.11
N LEU A 127 9.47 15.28 8.56
CA LEU A 127 10.25 16.23 9.35
C LEU A 127 9.35 17.17 10.16
N TRP A 128 8.28 17.71 9.54
CA TRP A 128 7.30 18.58 10.23
C TRP A 128 6.67 17.92 11.45
N PHE A 129 6.50 16.60 11.45
CA PHE A 129 6.01 15.81 12.57
C PHE A 129 7.12 15.67 13.64
N LYS A 130 8.34 15.29 13.22
CA LYS A 130 9.49 15.04 14.09
C LYS A 130 9.96 16.29 14.84
N GLU A 131 9.79 17.49 14.27
CA GLU A 131 10.21 18.77 14.85
C GLU A 131 9.18 19.36 15.83
N ASN A 132 7.99 18.78 15.94
CA ASN A 132 6.92 19.29 16.80
C ASN A 132 6.65 18.38 18.01
N ASP A 133 7.63 18.25 18.90
CA ASP A 133 7.55 17.40 20.10
C ASP A 133 6.40 17.78 21.06
N LYS A 134 5.89 19.01 21.00
CA LYS A 134 4.74 19.44 21.80
C LYS A 134 3.43 18.82 21.32
N LYS A 135 3.25 18.74 19.99
CA LYS A 135 2.06 18.15 19.36
C LYS A 135 2.21 16.64 19.22
N TYR A 136 3.42 16.18 18.93
CA TYR A 136 3.73 14.78 18.67
C TYR A 136 4.81 14.28 19.64
N PRO A 137 4.44 13.97 20.88
CA PRO A 137 5.42 13.63 21.92
C PRO A 137 6.20 12.36 21.55
N ARG A 138 7.50 12.38 21.92
CA ARG A 138 8.40 11.25 21.73
C ARG A 138 8.15 10.16 22.78
N ALA A 139 8.47 8.93 22.42
CA ALA A 139 8.67 7.88 23.39
C ALA A 139 9.96 8.15 24.18
N HIS A 140 9.99 7.72 25.45
CA HIS A 140 11.14 7.91 26.32
C HIS A 140 11.62 6.57 26.87
N THR A 141 12.92 6.48 27.11
CA THR A 141 13.47 5.36 27.89
C THR A 141 13.04 5.47 29.35
N GLU A 142 13.26 4.42 30.13
CA GLU A 142 13.04 4.44 31.58
C GLU A 142 13.82 5.55 32.29
N SER A 143 15.00 5.92 31.79
CA SER A 143 15.79 7.06 32.30
C SER A 143 15.29 8.45 31.83
N GLY A 144 14.19 8.52 31.09
CA GLY A 144 13.61 9.77 30.58
C GLY A 144 14.27 10.32 29.32
N LYS A 145 15.20 9.59 28.66
CA LYS A 145 15.83 10.00 27.42
C LYS A 145 14.83 9.86 26.25
N PRO A 146 14.58 10.91 25.45
CA PRO A 146 13.71 10.83 24.30
C PRO A 146 14.32 9.92 23.20
N LEU A 147 13.46 9.13 22.56
CA LEU A 147 13.78 8.31 21.40
C LEU A 147 13.39 9.04 20.10
N GLU A 148 13.82 8.52 18.96
CA GLU A 148 13.40 9.06 17.66
C GLU A 148 11.91 8.77 17.39
N ILE A 149 11.41 7.65 17.86
CA ILE A 149 10.01 7.24 17.67
C ILE A 149 9.04 8.08 18.51
N ALA A 150 7.86 8.31 17.95
CA ALA A 150 6.78 8.99 18.68
C ALA A 150 6.14 8.07 19.74
N SER A 151 5.45 8.67 20.71
CA SER A 151 4.71 7.94 21.73
C SER A 151 3.51 7.22 21.13
N ALA A 152 3.42 5.92 21.35
CA ALA A 152 2.26 5.11 20.94
C ALA A 152 0.99 5.41 21.79
N PHE A 153 1.12 6.23 22.83
CA PHE A 153 0.02 6.59 23.75
C PHE A 153 -0.52 8.01 23.49
N SER A 154 -0.10 8.68 22.39
CA SER A 154 -0.61 10.00 22.03
C SER A 154 -1.69 9.89 20.95
N ASP A 155 -2.85 10.48 21.24
CA ASP A 155 -3.96 10.56 20.28
C ASP A 155 -3.58 11.42 19.07
N GLU A 156 -2.79 12.47 19.23
CA GLU A 156 -2.32 13.32 18.14
C GLU A 156 -1.41 12.57 17.18
N VAL A 157 -0.53 11.71 17.70
CA VAL A 157 0.32 10.82 16.91
C VAL A 157 -0.54 9.82 16.12
N LEU A 158 -1.49 9.17 16.79
CA LEU A 158 -2.41 8.22 16.17
C LEU A 158 -3.22 8.89 15.04
N GLN A 159 -3.80 10.08 15.30
CA GLN A 159 -4.61 10.79 14.34
C GLN A 159 -3.81 11.24 13.11
N ALA A 160 -2.57 11.69 13.30
CA ALA A 160 -1.69 12.09 12.19
C ALA A 160 -1.33 10.90 11.28
N ASP A 161 -0.87 9.81 11.87
CA ASP A 161 -0.53 8.56 11.14
C ASP A 161 -1.77 7.98 10.43
N GLN A 162 -2.90 7.89 11.13
CA GLN A 162 -4.17 7.42 10.57
C GLN A 162 -4.65 8.30 9.41
N ARG A 163 -4.52 9.63 9.51
CA ARG A 163 -4.88 10.55 8.43
C ARG A 163 -4.04 10.27 7.19
N ALA A 164 -2.72 10.21 7.35
CA ALA A 164 -1.80 9.94 6.25
C ALA A 164 -2.07 8.59 5.59
N PHE A 165 -2.17 7.53 6.38
CA PHE A 165 -2.51 6.20 5.91
C PHE A 165 -3.85 6.16 5.15
N THR A 166 -4.87 6.87 5.68
CA THR A 166 -6.20 6.94 5.06
C THR A 166 -6.16 7.66 3.71
N GLN A 167 -5.45 8.79 3.58
CA GLN A 167 -5.32 9.51 2.32
C GLN A 167 -4.61 8.66 1.26
N TRP A 168 -3.54 7.99 1.67
CA TRP A 168 -2.82 7.07 0.81
C TRP A 168 -3.68 5.90 0.33
N LEU A 169 -4.45 5.25 1.21
CA LEU A 169 -5.37 4.17 0.82
C LEU A 169 -6.48 4.65 -0.13
N LYS A 170 -7.00 5.87 0.07
CA LYS A 170 -7.98 6.48 -0.86
C LYS A 170 -7.38 6.67 -2.25
N HIS A 171 -6.11 7.12 -2.32
CA HIS A 171 -5.40 7.25 -3.58
C HIS A 171 -5.24 5.90 -4.28
N ILE A 172 -4.76 4.87 -3.57
CA ILE A 172 -4.63 3.51 -4.12
C ILE A 172 -5.98 3.01 -4.64
N ALA A 173 -7.04 3.12 -3.85
CA ALA A 173 -8.38 2.68 -4.26
C ALA A 173 -8.92 3.42 -5.50
N ALA A 174 -8.44 4.63 -5.77
CA ALA A 174 -8.78 5.39 -6.97
C ALA A 174 -7.89 5.03 -8.17
N ALA A 175 -6.61 4.73 -7.94
CA ALA A 175 -5.61 4.45 -8.96
C ALA A 175 -5.59 2.97 -9.40
N ASP A 176 -5.96 2.04 -8.51
CA ASP A 176 -5.91 0.58 -8.72
C ASP A 176 -7.34 0.01 -8.75
N ARG A 177 -8.03 0.22 -9.88
CA ARG A 177 -9.43 -0.20 -10.09
C ARG A 177 -9.60 -1.49 -10.88
N ASP A 178 -8.50 -2.14 -11.25
CA ASP A 178 -8.50 -3.35 -12.12
C ASP A 178 -8.63 -4.65 -11.32
#